data_f723f526fd20b0f4ac249c83724dc7d6
#
_entry.id   f723f526fd20b0f4ac249c83724dc7d6
#
_cell.length_a   1.000
_cell.length_b   1.000
_cell.length_c   1.000
_cell.angle_alpha   90.00
_cell.angle_beta   90.00
_cell.angle_gamma   90.00
#
_symmetry.space_group_name_H-M   'P 1'
#
loop_
_entity.id
_entity.type
_entity.pdbx_description
1 polymer ?
#
loop_
_entity_poly.entity_id
_entity_poly.type
_entity_poly.pdbx_seq_one_letter_code
_entity_poly.pdbx_strand_id
1 'polypeptide(L)'
;MSNQSQSGAALAGEIALVTGASRGIGAAIADELAAQGATVIGTATTESGANAIGERLAARGGLGRVLDVADATSVEAVIDGIAKDIGAISILVNNAGITRDNLLMRMKDEDWQAILNTNLTSVFRTSKAVMRAMMKARKGRIINIASVVG
;
A
#
# COMPACT_ATOMS: atom_id res chain seq x y z
N MET A 1 31.87 10.29 -2.95
CA MET A 1 31.60 9.82 -2.60
C MET A 1 30.60 9.29 -2.66
N SER A 2 30.16 8.95 -2.52
CA SER A 2 29.33 8.10 -2.50
C SER A 2 27.97 8.45 -2.81
N ASN A 3 27.68 8.84 -4.02
CA ASN A 3 26.35 9.05 -4.50
C ASN A 3 25.51 7.81 -4.42
N GLN A 4 26.14 6.66 -4.49
CA GLN A 4 25.42 5.40 -4.47
C GLN A 4 24.78 5.12 -3.12
N SER A 5 25.51 5.38 -2.04
CA SER A 5 24.93 5.18 -0.72
C SER A 5 23.84 6.20 -0.46
N GLN A 6 23.96 7.40 -1.01
CA GLN A 6 22.93 8.41 -0.87
C GLN A 6 21.65 8.04 -1.58
N SER A 7 21.74 7.49 -2.80
CA SER A 7 20.54 7.10 -3.52
C SER A 7 19.82 5.94 -2.84
N GLY A 8 20.56 4.99 -2.25
CA GLY A 8 19.96 3.89 -1.49
C GLY A 8 19.39 4.31 -0.15
N ALA A 9 19.75 5.49 0.33
CA ALA A 9 19.34 6.00 1.63
C ALA A 9 18.33 7.13 1.56
N ALA A 10 17.82 7.46 0.37
CA ALA A 10 16.91 8.60 0.19
C ALA A 10 15.68 8.50 1.08
N LEU A 11 15.16 7.30 1.32
CA LEU A 11 14.00 7.07 2.16
C LEU A 11 14.35 6.32 3.44
N ALA A 12 15.60 6.36 3.87
CA ALA A 12 16.01 5.71 5.11
C ALA A 12 15.21 6.26 6.29
N GLY A 13 14.70 5.36 7.11
CA GLY A 13 13.86 5.73 8.25
C GLY A 13 12.39 5.89 7.92
N GLU A 14 12.02 5.88 6.65
CA GLU A 14 10.61 5.91 6.26
C GLU A 14 10.01 4.51 6.34
N ILE A 15 8.74 4.45 6.73
CA ILE A 15 7.98 3.21 6.76
C ILE A 15 6.83 3.37 5.77
N ALA A 16 6.83 2.53 4.76
CA ALA A 16 5.87 2.62 3.67
C ALA A 16 4.91 1.44 3.69
N LEU A 17 3.63 1.73 3.57
CA LEU A 17 2.59 0.73 3.39
C LEU A 17 2.10 0.81 1.95
N VAL A 18 2.23 -0.28 1.21
CA VAL A 18 1.77 -0.37 -0.18
C VAL A 18 0.67 -1.41 -0.25
N THR A 19 -0.55 -0.99 -0.50
CA THR A 19 -1.66 -1.94 -0.63
C THR A 19 -1.66 -2.56 -2.03
N GLY A 20 -2.06 -3.82 -2.12
CA GLY A 20 -2.09 -4.53 -3.40
C GLY A 20 -0.71 -4.69 -4.02
N ALA A 21 0.27 -5.17 -3.25
CA ALA A 21 1.67 -5.21 -3.66
C ALA A 21 2.14 -6.57 -4.17
N SER A 22 1.22 -7.51 -4.40
CA SER A 22 1.62 -8.86 -4.82
C SER A 22 2.09 -8.93 -6.27
N ARG A 23 1.66 -7.99 -7.10
CA ARG A 23 1.99 -7.99 -8.53
C ARG A 23 1.76 -6.61 -9.13
N GLY A 24 2.15 -6.45 -10.38
CA GLY A 24 1.85 -5.27 -11.18
C GLY A 24 2.46 -3.99 -10.62
N ILE A 25 1.69 -2.91 -10.70
CA ILE A 25 2.14 -1.59 -10.30
C ILE A 25 2.50 -1.54 -8.82
N GLY A 26 1.66 -2.15 -7.97
CA GLY A 26 1.92 -2.18 -6.53
C GLY A 26 3.23 -2.87 -6.19
N ALA A 27 3.52 -3.99 -6.84
CA ALA A 27 4.78 -4.69 -6.64
C ALA A 27 5.98 -3.84 -7.07
N ALA A 28 5.88 -3.19 -8.23
CA ALA A 28 6.94 -2.33 -8.74
C ALA A 28 7.21 -1.15 -7.80
N ILE A 29 6.15 -0.53 -7.28
CA ILE A 29 6.29 0.58 -6.33
C ILE A 29 6.94 0.10 -5.05
N ALA A 30 6.51 -1.05 -4.52
CA ALA A 30 7.08 -1.60 -3.30
C ALA A 30 8.57 -1.88 -3.47
N ASP A 31 8.95 -2.46 -4.59
CA ASP A 31 10.36 -2.74 -4.88
C ASP A 31 11.18 -1.45 -4.97
N GLU A 32 10.65 -0.42 -5.61
CA GLU A 32 11.36 0.85 -5.77
C GLU A 32 11.52 1.57 -4.43
N LEU A 33 10.46 1.62 -3.62
CA LEU A 33 10.55 2.24 -2.29
C LEU A 33 11.57 1.51 -1.41
N ALA A 34 11.60 0.19 -1.48
CA ALA A 34 12.59 -0.60 -0.76
C ALA A 34 14.01 -0.31 -1.26
N ALA A 35 14.18 -0.17 -2.57
CA ALA A 35 15.47 0.17 -3.17
C ALA A 35 15.95 1.54 -2.71
N GLN A 36 15.04 2.46 -2.40
CA GLN A 36 15.37 3.79 -1.90
C GLN A 36 15.60 3.83 -0.40
N GLY A 37 15.53 2.72 0.28
CA GLY A 37 15.84 2.61 1.70
C GLY A 37 14.67 2.57 2.66
N ALA A 38 13.44 2.66 2.17
CA ALA A 38 12.26 2.56 3.03
C ALA A 38 12.07 1.13 3.54
N THR A 39 11.53 1.00 4.74
CA THR A 39 11.00 -0.28 5.21
C THR A 39 9.59 -0.41 4.64
N VAL A 40 9.41 -1.37 3.76
CA VAL A 40 8.16 -1.51 3.02
C VAL A 40 7.33 -2.67 3.57
N ILE A 41 6.07 -2.39 3.86
CA ILE A 41 5.07 -3.39 4.15
C ILE A 41 4.12 -3.43 2.96
N GLY A 42 4.14 -4.53 2.23
CA GLY A 42 3.21 -4.73 1.12
C GLY A 42 2.06 -5.59 1.56
N THR A 43 0.87 -5.36 1.02
CA THR A 43 -0.29 -6.15 1.38
C THR A 43 -0.91 -6.87 0.20
N ALA A 44 -1.54 -7.99 0.51
CA ALA A 44 -2.31 -8.78 -0.43
C ALA A 44 -3.56 -9.28 0.28
N THR A 45 -4.54 -9.72 -0.48
CA THR A 45 -5.80 -10.20 0.10
C THR A 45 -5.72 -11.65 0.60
N THR A 46 -4.65 -12.37 0.23
CA THR A 46 -4.45 -13.76 0.63
C THR A 46 -3.14 -13.94 1.36
N GLU A 47 -3.05 -14.99 2.18
CA GLU A 47 -1.81 -15.32 2.85
C GLU A 47 -0.70 -15.68 1.89
N SER A 48 -1.01 -16.41 0.82
CA SER A 48 0.02 -16.76 -0.16
C SER A 48 0.59 -15.52 -0.84
N GLY A 49 -0.26 -14.54 -1.15
CA GLY A 49 0.19 -13.26 -1.71
C GLY A 49 1.04 -12.50 -0.72
N ALA A 50 0.64 -12.44 0.53
CA ALA A 50 1.40 -11.77 1.58
C ALA A 50 2.76 -12.44 1.80
N ASN A 51 2.81 -13.76 1.80
CA ASN A 51 4.05 -14.50 1.95
C ASN A 51 5.01 -14.25 0.78
N ALA A 52 4.48 -14.21 -0.44
CA ALA A 52 5.30 -13.92 -1.63
C ALA A 52 5.89 -12.50 -1.56
N ILE A 53 5.11 -11.53 -1.09
CA ILE A 53 5.61 -10.18 -0.87
C ILE A 53 6.73 -10.18 0.17
N GLY A 54 6.52 -10.88 1.28
CA GLY A 54 7.51 -10.97 2.34
C GLY A 54 8.82 -11.56 1.86
N GLU A 55 8.77 -12.63 1.07
CA GLU A 55 9.96 -13.24 0.50
C GLU A 55 10.69 -12.27 -0.43
N ARG A 56 9.95 -11.55 -1.26
CA ARG A 56 10.55 -10.62 -2.22
C ARG A 56 11.21 -9.44 -1.53
N LEU A 57 10.61 -8.93 -0.46
CA LEU A 57 11.11 -7.75 0.24
C LEU A 57 12.06 -8.06 1.40
N ALA A 58 12.23 -9.32 1.75
CA ALA A 58 12.99 -9.73 2.94
C ALA A 58 14.43 -9.21 2.94
N ALA A 59 15.10 -9.19 1.79
CA ALA A 59 16.48 -8.74 1.68
C ALA A 59 16.65 -7.28 2.08
N ARG A 60 15.57 -6.50 2.05
CA ARG A 60 15.59 -5.08 2.42
C ARG A 60 14.79 -4.80 3.69
N GLY A 61 14.52 -5.83 4.46
CA GLY A 61 13.80 -5.68 5.73
C GLY A 61 12.31 -5.46 5.61
N GLY A 62 11.75 -5.70 4.43
CA GLY A 62 10.32 -5.52 4.21
C GLY A 62 9.50 -6.74 4.61
N LEU A 63 8.21 -6.55 4.65
CA LEU A 63 7.27 -7.54 5.13
C LEU A 63 6.03 -7.61 4.24
N GLY A 64 5.33 -8.73 4.32
CA GLY A 64 4.01 -8.89 3.71
C GLY A 64 2.95 -9.04 4.78
N ARG A 65 1.77 -8.49 4.52
CA ARG A 65 0.61 -8.61 5.41
C ARG A 65 -0.64 -8.86 4.59
N VAL A 66 -1.58 -9.59 5.18
CA VAL A 66 -2.90 -9.75 4.59
C VAL A 66 -3.75 -8.54 4.95
N LEU A 67 -4.35 -7.92 3.96
CA LEU A 67 -5.23 -6.77 4.16
C LEU A 67 -6.33 -6.76 3.12
N ASP A 68 -7.56 -6.71 3.60
CA ASP A 68 -8.72 -6.44 2.77
C ASP A 68 -9.10 -4.98 2.96
N VAL A 69 -8.79 -4.14 1.98
CA VAL A 69 -9.06 -2.70 2.06
C VAL A 69 -10.55 -2.37 2.07
N ALA A 70 -11.40 -3.31 1.69
CA ALA A 70 -12.86 -3.14 1.77
C ALA A 70 -13.41 -3.35 3.19
N ASP A 71 -12.60 -3.90 4.09
CA ASP A 71 -13.01 -4.21 5.46
C ASP A 71 -12.35 -3.23 6.44
N ALA A 72 -13.15 -2.34 7.01
CA ALA A 72 -12.65 -1.31 7.93
C ALA A 72 -11.92 -1.91 9.14
N THR A 73 -12.40 -3.02 9.68
CA THR A 73 -11.76 -3.68 10.81
C THR A 73 -10.38 -4.22 10.43
N SER A 74 -10.27 -4.81 9.23
CA SER A 74 -9.01 -5.31 8.72
C SER A 74 -8.00 -4.17 8.57
N VAL A 75 -8.44 -3.04 8.01
CA VAL A 75 -7.57 -1.87 7.81
C VAL A 75 -7.02 -1.38 9.14
N GLU A 76 -7.89 -1.17 10.13
CA GLU A 76 -7.46 -0.69 11.43
C GLU A 76 -6.51 -1.66 12.12
N ALA A 77 -6.84 -2.95 12.09
CA ALA A 77 -6.02 -3.96 12.74
C ALA A 77 -4.61 -4.05 12.14
N VAL A 78 -4.52 -4.01 10.82
CA VAL A 78 -3.22 -4.10 10.14
C VAL A 78 -2.38 -2.85 10.42
N ILE A 79 -2.98 -1.68 10.31
CA ILE A 79 -2.23 -0.43 10.52
C ILE A 79 -1.79 -0.29 11.98
N ASP A 80 -2.65 -0.63 12.92
CA ASP A 80 -2.29 -0.62 14.33
C ASP A 80 -1.18 -1.63 14.62
N GLY A 81 -1.26 -2.81 14.02
CA GLY A 81 -0.22 -3.82 14.17
C GLY A 81 1.13 -3.35 13.65
N ILE A 82 1.15 -2.70 12.50
CA ILE A 82 2.38 -2.15 11.93
C ILE A 82 2.95 -1.06 12.83
N ALA A 83 2.09 -0.16 13.31
CA ALA A 83 2.53 0.92 14.19
C ALA A 83 3.16 0.38 15.47
N LYS A 84 2.59 -0.71 16.00
CA LYS A 84 3.07 -1.33 17.24
C LYS A 84 4.35 -2.13 17.04
N ASP A 85 4.43 -2.90 15.96
CA ASP A 85 5.53 -3.84 15.75
C ASP A 85 6.72 -3.23 15.01
N ILE A 86 6.49 -2.23 14.18
CA ILE A 86 7.50 -1.69 13.28
C ILE A 86 7.71 -0.20 13.51
N GLY A 87 6.63 0.56 13.50
CA GLY A 87 6.67 1.99 13.68
C GLY A 87 5.58 2.71 12.89
N ALA A 88 5.52 4.01 13.03
CA ALA A 88 4.50 4.82 12.39
C ALA A 88 4.70 4.87 10.87
N ILE A 89 3.64 4.61 10.15
CA ILE A 89 3.67 4.68 8.69
C ILE A 89 3.82 6.14 8.26
N SER A 90 4.82 6.41 7.46
CA SER A 90 5.08 7.75 6.93
C SER A 90 4.77 7.88 5.44
N ILE A 91 4.64 6.76 4.75
CA ILE A 91 4.28 6.73 3.32
C ILE A 91 3.16 5.71 3.14
N LEU A 92 2.04 6.15 2.59
CA LEU A 92 0.94 5.26 2.24
C LEU A 92 0.72 5.30 0.74
N VAL A 93 0.77 4.14 0.11
CA VAL A 93 0.44 4.00 -1.32
C VAL A 93 -0.84 3.19 -1.44
N ASN A 94 -1.91 3.85 -1.81
CA ASN A 94 -3.19 3.21 -2.04
C ASN A 94 -3.24 2.69 -3.48
N ASN A 95 -2.95 1.41 -3.64
CA ASN A 95 -2.94 0.76 -4.94
C ASN A 95 -3.97 -0.37 -5.03
N ALA A 96 -4.33 -0.99 -3.91
CA ALA A 96 -5.34 -2.04 -3.91
C ALA A 96 -6.70 -1.45 -4.26
N GLY A 97 -7.40 -2.14 -5.13
CA GLY A 97 -8.74 -1.78 -5.49
C GLY A 97 -9.39 -2.95 -6.18
N ILE A 98 -10.68 -2.85 -6.41
CA ILE A 98 -11.38 -3.85 -7.19
C ILE A 98 -11.18 -3.48 -8.65
N THR A 99 -10.50 -4.38 -9.37
CA THR A 99 -10.47 -4.29 -10.82
C THR A 99 -11.38 -5.38 -11.35
N ARG A 100 -12.34 -4.99 -12.13
CA ARG A 100 -13.14 -5.94 -12.86
C ARG A 100 -12.72 -5.86 -14.32
N ASP A 101 -12.28 -7.01 -14.84
CA ASP A 101 -11.84 -7.11 -16.22
C ASP A 101 -13.02 -7.13 -17.17
N ASN A 102 -14.06 -6.36 -16.91
CA ASN A 102 -15.17 -6.24 -17.81
C ASN A 102 -14.91 -5.07 -18.74
N LEU A 103 -15.11 -5.34 -20.02
CA LEU A 103 -15.07 -4.27 -21.00
C LEU A 103 -16.03 -3.18 -20.58
N LEU A 104 -15.58 -1.95 -20.64
CA LEU A 104 -16.36 -0.78 -20.27
C LEU A 104 -17.74 -0.79 -20.93
N MET A 105 -17.83 -1.29 -22.17
CA MET A 105 -19.07 -1.38 -22.92
C MET A 105 -20.08 -2.35 -22.31
N ARG A 106 -19.62 -3.31 -21.51
CA ARG A 106 -20.49 -4.30 -20.86
C ARG A 106 -20.77 -3.98 -19.41
N MET A 107 -20.17 -2.92 -18.90
CA MET A 107 -20.30 -2.54 -17.51
C MET A 107 -21.62 -1.80 -17.32
N LYS A 108 -22.39 -2.25 -16.35
CA LYS A 108 -23.62 -1.55 -15.97
C LYS A 108 -23.30 -0.40 -15.04
N ASP A 109 -24.20 0.57 -14.95
CA ASP A 109 -24.04 1.70 -14.05
C ASP A 109 -23.84 1.25 -12.60
N GLU A 110 -24.55 0.20 -12.18
CA GLU A 110 -24.41 -0.34 -10.83
C GLU A 110 -23.00 -0.91 -10.58
N ASP A 111 -22.43 -1.56 -11.59
CA ASP A 111 -21.08 -2.12 -11.50
C ASP A 111 -20.05 -1.01 -11.36
N TRP A 112 -20.20 0.03 -12.17
CA TRP A 112 -19.34 1.22 -12.14
C TRP A 112 -19.39 1.89 -10.76
N GLN A 113 -20.62 2.12 -10.25
CA GLN A 113 -20.82 2.72 -8.94
C GLN A 113 -20.23 1.87 -7.82
N ALA A 114 -20.40 0.55 -7.90
CA ALA A 114 -19.84 -0.35 -6.89
C ALA A 114 -18.32 -0.28 -6.85
N ILE A 115 -17.67 -0.26 -8.02
CA ILE A 115 -16.21 -0.14 -8.12
C ILE A 115 -15.76 1.20 -7.56
N LEU A 116 -16.40 2.27 -7.98
CA LEU A 116 -16.04 3.61 -7.57
C LEU A 116 -16.21 3.78 -6.06
N ASN A 117 -17.34 3.36 -5.52
CA ASN A 117 -17.62 3.47 -4.09
C ASN A 117 -16.64 2.66 -3.26
N THR A 118 -16.35 1.42 -3.68
CA THR A 118 -15.40 0.57 -2.96
C THR A 118 -14.00 1.16 -2.96
N ASN A 119 -13.55 1.64 -4.10
CA ASN A 119 -12.20 2.20 -4.21
C ASN A 119 -12.07 3.49 -3.43
N LEU A 120 -13.05 4.41 -3.53
CA LEU A 120 -13.02 5.66 -2.78
C LEU A 120 -13.12 5.42 -1.28
N THR A 121 -13.98 4.51 -0.86
CA THR A 121 -14.12 4.17 0.55
C THR A 121 -12.84 3.56 1.10
N SER A 122 -12.17 2.70 0.31
CA SER A 122 -10.90 2.10 0.71
C SER A 122 -9.81 3.16 0.94
N VAL A 123 -9.70 4.10 0.00
CA VAL A 123 -8.73 5.21 0.14
C VAL A 123 -9.04 6.04 1.38
N PHE A 124 -10.29 6.32 1.64
CA PHE A 124 -10.71 7.05 2.84
C PHE A 124 -10.29 6.30 4.11
N ARG A 125 -10.58 5.00 4.17
CA ARG A 125 -10.28 4.21 5.36
C ARG A 125 -8.79 4.11 5.67
N THR A 126 -8.00 3.79 4.67
CA THR A 126 -6.55 3.67 4.84
C THR A 126 -5.91 5.00 5.17
N SER A 127 -6.33 6.07 4.47
CA SER A 127 -5.81 7.41 4.70
C SER A 127 -6.13 7.90 6.10
N LYS A 128 -7.38 7.70 6.53
CA LYS A 128 -7.80 8.10 7.88
C LYS A 128 -7.00 7.36 8.95
N ALA A 129 -6.75 6.06 8.74
CA ALA A 129 -6.05 5.25 9.72
C ALA A 129 -4.60 5.68 9.93
N VAL A 130 -3.92 6.17 8.89
CA VAL A 130 -2.52 6.62 9.02
C VAL A 130 -2.40 8.11 9.34
N MET A 131 -3.43 8.88 9.12
CA MET A 131 -3.36 10.34 9.16
C MET A 131 -2.98 10.88 10.55
N ARG A 132 -3.54 10.30 11.60
CA ARG A 132 -3.26 10.79 12.96
C ARG A 132 -1.77 10.70 13.27
N ALA A 133 -1.14 9.58 12.97
CA ALA A 133 0.29 9.40 13.21
C ALA A 133 1.13 10.34 12.33
N MET A 134 0.72 10.52 11.09
CA MET A 134 1.40 11.43 10.17
C MET A 134 1.32 12.89 10.66
N MET A 135 0.15 13.30 11.11
CA MET A 135 -0.03 14.66 11.63
C MET A 135 0.77 14.87 12.90
N LYS A 136 0.78 13.89 13.79
CA LYS A 136 1.56 13.96 15.03
C LYS A 136 3.06 14.05 14.74
N ALA A 137 3.53 13.30 13.76
CA ALA A 137 4.93 13.32 13.35
C ALA A 137 5.28 14.52 12.48
N ARG A 138 4.28 15.26 12.01
CA ARG A 138 4.44 16.35 11.03
C ARG A 138 5.16 15.88 9.78
N LYS A 139 4.90 14.63 9.40
CA LYS A 139 5.58 14.00 8.29
C LYS A 139 4.67 12.91 7.73
N GLY A 140 4.48 12.92 6.44
CA GLY A 140 3.69 11.88 5.80
C GLY A 140 3.44 12.18 4.34
N ARG A 141 3.23 11.12 3.60
CA ARG A 141 2.85 11.18 2.18
C ARG A 141 1.80 10.14 1.92
N ILE A 142 0.76 10.54 1.22
CA ILE A 142 -0.29 9.62 0.76
C ILE A 142 -0.33 9.69 -0.75
N ILE A 143 -0.11 8.56 -1.39
CA ILE A 143 -0.09 8.44 -2.84
C ILE A 143 -1.23 7.53 -3.26
N ASN A 144 -2.09 8.02 -4.12
CA ASN A 144 -3.21 7.24 -4.64
C ASN A 144 -2.95 6.89 -6.10
N ILE A 145 -2.97 5.60 -6.40
CA ILE A 145 -2.81 5.13 -7.75
C ILE A 145 -4.19 5.05 -8.37
N ALA A 146 -4.45 5.96 -9.28
CA ALA A 146 -5.69 5.95 -10.03
C ALA A 146 -5.52 5.05 -11.24
N SER A 147 -6.45 4.16 -11.44
CA SER A 147 -6.44 3.31 -12.61
C SER A 147 -7.58 3.75 -13.51
N VAL A 148 -7.23 4.13 -14.72
CA VAL A 148 -8.22 4.27 -15.76
C VAL A 148 -8.32 2.91 -16.40
N VAL A 149 -9.45 2.27 -16.18
CA VAL A 149 -9.70 0.98 -16.80
C VAL A 149 -10.00 1.24 -18.26
N GLY A 150 -9.04 0.96 -19.07
CA GLY A 150 -9.25 0.99 -20.50
C GLY A 150 -9.45 -0.42 -21.00
#